data_ecbcb23b6df56f613a1d87101e679c83
#
_entry.id   ecbcb23b6df56f613a1d87101e679c83
#
_cell.length_a   1.000
_cell.length_b   1.000
_cell.length_c   1.000
_cell.angle_alpha   90.00
_cell.angle_beta   90.00
_cell.angle_gamma   90.00
#
_symmetry.space_group_name_H-M   'P 1'
#
loop_
_entity.id
_entity.type
_entity.pdbx_description
1 polymer ?
#
loop_
_entity_poly.entity_id
_entity_poly.type
_entity_poly.pdbx_seq_one_letter_code
_entity_poly.pdbx_strand_id
1 'polypeptide(L)'
;MAQAEPLCEIIHASCVAISPHDGLLIIGASGSGKSSLALMLMSLGATLVADDQTKLTTTSRGAEVMASAPSSIQNMIEARGLGILTAKAMAQCAIRAVVDLDKVEQERLPPARIRRLLNHDIPEYYRSDGPHFAAALIQLLKEGRCA
;
A
#
# COMPACT_ATOMS: atom_id res chain seq x y z
N MET A 1 5.38 -11.27 31.72
CA MET A 1 4.75 -10.16 31.00
C MET A 1 3.82 -10.72 29.94
N ALA A 2 2.57 -10.33 29.98
CA ALA A 2 1.63 -10.72 28.93
C ALA A 2 1.98 -9.99 27.64
N GLN A 3 2.12 -10.71 26.54
CA GLN A 3 2.26 -10.11 25.23
C GLN A 3 0.90 -9.51 24.81
N ALA A 4 0.92 -8.32 24.24
CA ALA A 4 -0.30 -7.74 23.68
C ALA A 4 -0.80 -8.64 22.54
N GLU A 5 -2.12 -8.87 22.48
CA GLU A 5 -2.71 -9.60 21.38
C GLU A 5 -2.50 -8.83 20.08
N PRO A 6 -2.23 -9.55 18.96
CA PRO A 6 -2.09 -8.91 17.66
C PRO A 6 -3.37 -8.16 17.30
N LEU A 7 -3.23 -6.93 16.81
CA LEU A 7 -4.34 -6.15 16.27
C LEU A 7 -4.60 -6.61 14.83
N CYS A 8 -5.85 -6.56 14.42
CA CYS A 8 -6.26 -6.94 13.07
C CYS A 8 -7.38 -6.04 12.59
N GLU A 9 -7.30 -5.61 11.35
CA GLU A 9 -8.29 -4.75 10.71
C GLU A 9 -8.32 -5.02 9.21
N ILE A 10 -9.50 -5.00 8.59
CA ILE A 10 -9.63 -5.02 7.14
C ILE A 10 -10.06 -3.63 6.70
N ILE A 11 -9.29 -3.05 5.77
CA ILE A 11 -9.55 -1.70 5.28
C ILE A 11 -9.76 -1.70 3.77
N HIS A 12 -10.43 -0.66 3.27
CA HIS A 12 -10.65 -0.43 1.85
C HIS A 12 -9.38 0.16 1.24
N ALA A 13 -8.51 -0.68 0.75
CA ALA A 13 -7.19 -0.31 0.25
C ALA A 13 -6.65 -1.36 -0.72
N SER A 14 -5.73 -0.94 -1.58
CA SER A 14 -4.91 -1.83 -2.39
C SER A 14 -3.49 -1.83 -1.85
N CYS A 15 -2.75 -2.91 -2.07
CA CYS A 15 -1.40 -3.04 -1.56
C CYS A 15 -0.51 -3.75 -2.58
N VAL A 16 0.67 -3.17 -2.81
CA VAL A 16 1.73 -3.78 -3.61
C VAL A 16 3.03 -3.72 -2.82
N ALA A 17 3.99 -4.55 -3.18
CA ALA A 17 5.30 -4.58 -2.52
C ALA A 17 6.41 -4.86 -3.51
N ILE A 18 7.59 -4.31 -3.29
CA ILE A 18 8.79 -4.65 -4.06
C ILE A 18 9.62 -5.74 -3.37
N SER A 19 9.36 -5.97 -2.08
CA SER A 19 9.93 -7.04 -1.28
C SER A 19 9.00 -7.31 -0.10
N PRO A 20 9.19 -8.42 0.64
CA PRO A 20 8.37 -8.67 1.85
C PRO A 20 8.47 -7.58 2.93
N HIS A 21 9.48 -6.70 2.85
CA HIS A 21 9.71 -5.63 3.82
C HIS A 21 9.33 -4.25 3.30
N ASP A 22 8.97 -4.12 2.03
CA ASP A 22 8.79 -2.84 1.37
C ASP A 22 7.43 -2.78 0.68
N GLY A 23 6.38 -2.77 1.48
CA GLY A 23 5.01 -2.66 1.01
C GLY A 23 4.50 -1.23 0.97
N LEU A 24 3.66 -0.95 -0.01
CA LEU A 24 2.93 0.31 -0.18
C LEU A 24 1.45 0.05 -0.05
N LEU A 25 0.81 0.73 0.91
CA LEU A 25 -0.62 0.71 1.08
C LEU A 25 -1.23 1.90 0.35
N ILE A 26 -2.20 1.65 -0.52
CA ILE A 26 -2.86 2.66 -1.32
C ILE A 26 -4.29 2.82 -0.81
N ILE A 27 -4.60 3.97 -0.23
CA ILE A 27 -5.91 4.28 0.33
C ILE A 27 -6.60 5.38 -0.49
N GLY A 28 -7.90 5.45 -0.37
CA GLY A 28 -8.73 6.43 -1.05
C GLY A 28 -10.16 5.92 -1.22
N ALA A 29 -11.05 6.82 -1.59
CA ALA A 29 -12.44 6.47 -1.84
C ALA A 29 -12.56 5.51 -3.03
N SER A 30 -13.69 4.81 -3.11
CA SER A 30 -14.03 4.01 -4.29
C SER A 30 -13.97 4.89 -5.54
N GLY A 31 -13.28 4.43 -6.58
CA GLY A 31 -13.09 5.19 -7.81
C GLY A 31 -11.94 6.20 -7.77
N SER A 32 -11.16 6.25 -6.69
CA SER A 32 -10.01 7.17 -6.59
C SER A 32 -8.80 6.76 -7.44
N GLY A 33 -8.77 5.53 -7.95
CA GLY A 33 -7.67 5.03 -8.78
C GLY A 33 -6.70 4.10 -8.07
N LYS A 34 -7.11 3.50 -6.96
CA LYS A 34 -6.24 2.58 -6.19
C LYS A 34 -5.74 1.41 -7.02
N SER A 35 -6.66 0.69 -7.68
CA SER A 35 -6.29 -0.46 -8.53
C SER A 35 -5.47 -0.03 -9.74
N SER A 36 -5.78 1.13 -10.33
CA SER A 36 -5.01 1.67 -11.47
C SER A 36 -3.57 1.97 -11.07
N LEU A 37 -3.36 2.59 -9.91
CA LEU A 37 -2.01 2.86 -9.41
C LEU A 37 -1.29 1.54 -9.10
N ALA A 38 -1.97 0.58 -8.48
CA ALA A 38 -1.39 -0.74 -8.22
C ALA A 38 -0.91 -1.42 -9.51
N LEU A 39 -1.73 -1.39 -10.57
CA LEU A 39 -1.35 -1.94 -11.88
C LEU A 39 -0.11 -1.24 -12.47
N MET A 40 -0.03 0.09 -12.37
CA MET A 40 1.14 0.84 -12.84
C MET A 40 2.40 0.42 -12.08
N LEU A 41 2.30 0.29 -10.76
CA LEU A 41 3.42 -0.14 -9.92
C LEU A 41 3.83 -1.57 -10.25
N MET A 42 2.87 -2.46 -10.52
CA MET A 42 3.16 -3.83 -10.94
C MET A 42 3.91 -3.86 -12.27
N SER A 43 3.56 -2.99 -13.21
CA SER A 43 4.27 -2.87 -14.49
C SER A 43 5.72 -2.41 -14.32
N LEU A 44 6.03 -1.76 -13.20
CA LEU A 44 7.36 -1.28 -12.84
C LEU A 44 8.12 -2.23 -11.91
N GLY A 45 7.58 -3.42 -11.68
CA GLY A 45 8.27 -4.47 -10.93
C GLY A 45 7.73 -4.77 -9.55
N ALA A 46 6.70 -4.05 -9.09
CA ALA A 46 6.05 -4.39 -7.83
C ALA A 46 5.18 -5.65 -7.98
N THR A 47 4.93 -6.33 -6.87
CA THR A 47 4.06 -7.49 -6.82
C THR A 47 2.79 -7.14 -6.06
N LEU A 48 1.63 -7.60 -6.56
CA LEU A 48 0.36 -7.41 -5.87
C LEU A 48 0.36 -8.14 -4.54
N VAL A 49 -0.17 -7.50 -3.50
CA VAL A 49 -0.47 -8.14 -2.22
C VAL A 49 -1.98 -8.26 -2.05
N ALA A 50 -2.70 -7.17 -2.26
CA ALA A 50 -4.16 -7.15 -2.14
C ALA A 50 -4.76 -6.04 -3.01
N ASP A 51 -5.98 -6.25 -3.49
CA ASP A 51 -6.73 -5.22 -4.22
C ASP A 51 -8.08 -4.99 -3.56
N ASP A 52 -8.50 -3.73 -3.48
CA ASP A 52 -9.78 -3.26 -2.96
C ASP A 52 -9.98 -3.47 -1.45
N GLN A 53 -9.58 -4.60 -0.91
CA GLN A 53 -9.59 -4.87 0.53
C GLN A 53 -8.25 -5.43 0.96
N THR A 54 -7.69 -4.87 2.00
CA THR A 54 -6.41 -5.29 2.56
C THR A 54 -6.57 -5.59 4.04
N LYS A 55 -6.11 -6.76 4.45
CA LYS A 55 -6.06 -7.14 5.85
C LYS A 55 -4.75 -6.64 6.45
N LEU A 56 -4.87 -5.84 7.51
CA LEU A 56 -3.71 -5.35 8.27
C LEU A 56 -3.65 -6.10 9.59
N THR A 57 -2.46 -6.55 9.95
CA THR A 57 -2.19 -7.20 11.24
C THR A 57 -0.88 -6.67 11.81
N THR A 58 -0.77 -6.67 13.14
CA THR A 58 0.53 -6.44 13.76
C THR A 58 1.24 -7.78 13.92
N THR A 59 2.58 -7.76 13.90
CA THR A 59 3.37 -8.95 14.23
C THR A 59 3.17 -9.31 15.70
N SER A 60 3.49 -10.55 16.08
CA SER A 60 3.34 -11.04 17.45
C SER A 60 4.07 -10.18 18.49
N ARG A 61 5.12 -9.46 18.06
CA ARG A 61 5.86 -8.52 18.92
C ARG A 61 5.37 -7.07 18.76
N GLY A 62 4.38 -6.84 17.90
CA GLY A 62 3.86 -5.52 17.61
C GLY A 62 4.85 -4.58 16.91
N ALA A 63 5.90 -5.09 16.29
CA ALA A 63 6.98 -4.29 15.71
C ALA A 63 6.63 -3.73 14.33
N GLU A 64 5.76 -4.41 13.58
CA GLU A 64 5.45 -4.04 12.20
C GLU A 64 3.97 -4.23 11.90
N VAL A 65 3.46 -3.43 10.95
CA VAL A 65 2.13 -3.63 10.36
C VAL A 65 2.31 -4.46 9.10
N MET A 66 1.65 -5.62 9.08
CA MET A 66 1.69 -6.55 7.95
C MET A 66 0.41 -6.44 7.14
N ALA A 67 0.52 -6.54 5.83
CA ALA A 67 -0.61 -6.52 4.91
C ALA A 67 -0.73 -7.86 4.18
N SER A 68 -1.96 -8.29 3.98
CA SER A 68 -2.28 -9.49 3.19
C SER A 68 -3.67 -9.33 2.56
N ALA A 69 -3.98 -10.17 1.57
CA ALA A 69 -5.32 -10.20 1.00
C ALA A 69 -6.24 -11.05 1.86
N PRO A 70 -7.52 -10.62 2.06
CA PRO A 70 -8.53 -11.54 2.57
C PRO A 70 -8.63 -12.77 1.66
N SER A 71 -8.89 -13.94 2.24
CA SER A 71 -8.83 -15.22 1.51
C SER A 71 -9.76 -15.29 0.30
N SER A 72 -10.87 -14.56 0.30
CA SER A 72 -11.86 -14.57 -0.77
C SER A 72 -11.44 -13.79 -2.03
N ILE A 73 -10.40 -12.97 -1.98
CA ILE A 73 -10.01 -12.06 -3.07
C ILE A 73 -8.52 -12.12 -3.41
N GLN A 74 -7.86 -13.24 -3.12
CA GLN A 74 -6.44 -13.40 -3.42
C GLN A 74 -6.19 -13.54 -4.93
N ASN A 75 -5.04 -13.03 -5.38
CA ASN A 75 -4.53 -13.18 -6.75
C ASN A 75 -5.43 -12.55 -7.82
N MET A 76 -6.15 -11.50 -7.49
CA MET A 76 -7.04 -10.79 -8.42
C MET A 76 -6.86 -9.28 -8.31
N ILE A 77 -6.98 -8.60 -9.45
CA ILE A 77 -6.98 -7.15 -9.50
C ILE A 77 -7.98 -6.66 -10.53
N GLU A 78 -8.74 -5.62 -10.19
CA GLU A 78 -9.67 -4.99 -11.13
C GLU A 78 -8.92 -4.06 -12.08
N ALA A 79 -9.12 -4.29 -13.39
CA ALA A 79 -8.65 -3.39 -14.43
C ALA A 79 -9.86 -2.78 -15.13
N ARG A 80 -10.07 -1.48 -14.93
CA ARG A 80 -11.22 -0.78 -15.52
C ARG A 80 -11.18 -0.90 -17.04
N GLY A 81 -12.28 -1.37 -17.62
CA GLY A 81 -12.41 -1.57 -19.06
C GLY A 81 -11.96 -2.94 -19.55
N LEU A 82 -11.30 -3.73 -18.73
CA LEU A 82 -10.91 -5.11 -19.10
C LEU A 82 -11.60 -6.16 -18.24
N GLY A 83 -11.73 -5.93 -16.95
CA GLY A 83 -12.37 -6.87 -16.03
C GLY A 83 -11.52 -7.17 -14.81
N ILE A 84 -11.76 -8.32 -14.20
CA ILE A 84 -10.98 -8.81 -13.07
C ILE A 84 -9.87 -9.69 -13.61
N LEU A 85 -8.63 -9.30 -13.40
CA LEU A 85 -7.46 -9.99 -13.93
C LEU A 85 -6.87 -10.89 -12.85
N THR A 86 -6.36 -12.03 -13.27
CA THR A 86 -5.53 -12.89 -12.42
C THR A 86 -4.15 -12.27 -12.30
N ALA A 87 -3.65 -12.17 -11.08
CA ALA A 87 -2.32 -11.63 -10.82
C ALA A 87 -1.59 -12.51 -9.81
N LYS A 88 -0.33 -12.83 -10.11
CA LYS A 88 0.52 -13.50 -9.12
C LYS A 88 0.72 -12.56 -7.96
N ALA A 89 0.42 -13.00 -6.74
CA ALA A 89 0.46 -12.15 -5.56
C ALA A 89 1.49 -12.64 -4.55
N MET A 90 2.00 -11.68 -3.78
CA MET A 90 2.80 -11.94 -2.58
C MET A 90 1.83 -12.21 -1.42
N ALA A 91 2.10 -13.22 -0.61
CA ALA A 91 1.19 -13.63 0.47
C ALA A 91 1.02 -12.55 1.53
N GLN A 92 2.12 -11.86 1.87
CA GLN A 92 2.10 -10.76 2.84
C GLN A 92 3.33 -9.89 2.69
N CYS A 93 3.25 -8.67 3.20
CA CYS A 93 4.39 -7.76 3.28
C CYS A 93 4.27 -6.87 4.51
N ALA A 94 5.39 -6.31 4.96
CA ALA A 94 5.39 -5.21 5.93
C ALA A 94 5.09 -3.91 5.20
N ILE A 95 4.25 -3.04 5.78
CA ILE A 95 3.91 -1.74 5.22
C ILE A 95 5.02 -0.75 5.56
N ARG A 96 5.61 -0.16 4.53
CA ARG A 96 6.65 0.87 4.66
C ARG A 96 6.13 2.27 4.43
N ALA A 97 5.12 2.44 3.60
CA ALA A 97 4.56 3.74 3.25
C ALA A 97 3.08 3.61 2.89
N VAL A 98 2.36 4.72 3.04
CA VAL A 98 0.95 4.85 2.67
C VAL A 98 0.81 5.97 1.66
N VAL A 99 0.01 5.77 0.61
CA VAL A 99 -0.40 6.82 -0.32
C VAL A 99 -1.90 7.03 -0.17
N ASP A 100 -2.30 8.28 0.08
CA ASP A 100 -3.70 8.70 0.14
C ASP A 100 -4.08 9.39 -1.17
N LEU A 101 -4.89 8.71 -1.99
CA LEU A 101 -5.30 9.24 -3.30
C LEU A 101 -6.42 10.28 -3.21
N ASP A 102 -7.04 10.45 -2.04
CA ASP A 102 -8.07 11.47 -1.84
C ASP A 102 -7.50 12.86 -1.61
N LYS A 103 -6.20 12.95 -1.34
CA LYS A 103 -5.50 14.21 -1.11
C LYS A 103 -4.45 14.43 -2.17
N VAL A 104 -4.42 15.63 -2.74
CA VAL A 104 -3.45 16.04 -3.77
C VAL A 104 -2.34 16.83 -3.11
N GLU A 105 -1.09 16.46 -3.43
CA GLU A 105 0.07 17.19 -2.92
C GLU A 105 0.17 18.56 -3.59
N GLN A 106 0.29 19.61 -2.77
CA GLN A 106 0.41 20.99 -3.24
C GLN A 106 1.86 21.47 -3.26
N GLU A 107 2.75 20.79 -2.59
CA GLU A 107 4.13 21.22 -2.44
C GLU A 107 5.09 20.35 -3.24
N ARG A 108 6.09 20.98 -3.84
CA ARG A 108 7.12 20.28 -4.61
C ARG A 108 7.96 19.36 -3.72
N LEU A 109 8.31 19.82 -2.53
CA LEU A 109 9.04 19.06 -1.51
C LEU A 109 8.19 19.02 -0.24
N PRO A 110 7.27 18.07 -0.11
CA PRO A 110 6.29 18.09 0.96
C PRO A 110 6.93 17.83 2.34
N PRO A 111 6.30 18.32 3.40
CA PRO A 111 6.74 18.00 4.75
C PRO A 111 6.54 16.51 5.04
N ALA A 112 7.22 16.01 6.06
CA ALA A 112 6.99 14.65 6.53
C ALA A 112 5.58 14.54 7.12
N ARG A 113 4.85 13.49 6.68
CA ARG A 113 3.51 13.18 7.18
C ARG A 113 3.47 11.74 7.63
N ILE A 114 2.59 11.45 8.55
CA ILE A 114 2.39 10.09 9.05
C ILE A 114 0.91 9.74 9.01
N ARG A 115 0.64 8.45 8.85
CA ARG A 115 -0.67 7.83 9.08
C ARG A 115 -0.52 6.81 10.18
N ARG A 116 -1.42 6.86 11.15
CA ARG A 116 -1.40 5.88 12.22
C ARG A 116 -2.24 4.66 11.82
N LEU A 117 -1.57 3.51 11.77
CA LEU A 117 -2.19 2.22 11.45
C LEU A 117 -1.88 1.25 12.58
N LEU A 118 -2.92 0.68 13.21
CA LEU A 118 -2.77 -0.30 14.28
C LEU A 118 -1.72 0.13 15.32
N ASN A 119 -1.79 1.39 15.75
CA ASN A 119 -0.89 2.02 16.73
C ASN A 119 0.56 2.21 16.25
N HIS A 120 0.80 2.17 14.94
CA HIS A 120 2.10 2.45 14.33
C HIS A 120 2.02 3.70 13.45
N ASP A 121 3.06 4.51 13.49
CA ASP A 121 3.19 5.69 12.65
C ASP A 121 3.91 5.30 11.36
N ILE A 122 3.21 5.37 10.24
CA ILE A 122 3.72 5.01 8.92
C ILE A 122 3.82 6.27 8.06
N PRO A 123 4.94 6.50 7.34
CA PRO A 123 5.05 7.65 6.45
C PRO A 123 3.90 7.68 5.45
N GLU A 124 3.27 8.85 5.29
CA GLU A 124 2.15 9.06 4.40
C GLU A 124 2.50 10.06 3.31
N TYR A 125 2.06 9.77 2.09
CA TYR A 125 2.24 10.61 0.92
C TYR A 125 0.91 10.85 0.25
N TYR A 126 0.72 12.05 -0.32
CA TYR A 126 -0.48 12.41 -1.05
C TYR A 126 -0.27 12.17 -2.54
N ARG A 127 -1.37 12.12 -3.30
CA ARG A 127 -1.32 11.96 -4.74
C ARG A 127 -0.58 13.14 -5.37
N SER A 128 0.41 12.85 -6.20
CA SER A 128 1.05 13.83 -7.06
C SER A 128 0.58 13.61 -8.49
N ASP A 129 0.01 14.64 -9.10
CA ASP A 129 -0.43 14.56 -10.48
C ASP A 129 0.77 14.66 -11.40
N GLY A 130 0.91 13.71 -12.32
CA GLY A 130 1.99 13.67 -13.26
C GLY A 130 2.43 12.23 -13.58
N PRO A 131 3.07 12.03 -14.73
CA PRO A 131 3.42 10.68 -15.19
C PRO A 131 4.55 10.04 -14.38
N HIS A 132 5.28 10.81 -13.56
CA HIS A 132 6.39 10.33 -12.76
C HIS A 132 5.96 9.65 -11.45
N PHE A 133 4.70 9.79 -11.03
CA PHE A 133 4.31 9.45 -9.66
C PHE A 133 4.55 7.97 -9.32
N ALA A 134 4.13 7.06 -10.18
CA ALA A 134 4.35 5.63 -9.93
C ALA A 134 5.85 5.28 -9.87
N ALA A 135 6.65 5.82 -10.78
CA ALA A 135 8.10 5.62 -10.77
C ALA A 135 8.75 6.18 -9.50
N ALA A 136 8.28 7.36 -9.05
CA ALA A 136 8.77 7.97 -7.80
C ALA A 136 8.45 7.11 -6.59
N LEU A 137 7.27 6.50 -6.54
CA LEU A 137 6.90 5.59 -5.45
C LEU A 137 7.79 4.34 -5.42
N ILE A 138 8.11 3.78 -6.57
CA ILE A 138 9.06 2.65 -6.65
C ILE A 138 10.43 3.07 -6.11
N GLN A 139 10.93 4.23 -6.49
CA GLN A 139 12.21 4.73 -6.00
C GLN A 139 12.18 4.97 -4.48
N LEU A 140 11.07 5.50 -3.98
CA LEU A 140 10.85 5.69 -2.55
C LEU A 140 10.94 4.36 -1.79
N LEU A 141 10.31 3.31 -2.30
CA LEU A 141 10.35 1.99 -1.68
C LEU A 141 11.72 1.34 -1.71
N LYS A 142 12.50 1.60 -2.78
CA LYS A 142 13.85 1.04 -2.94
C LYS A 142 14.86 1.72 -2.02
N GLU A 143 14.90 3.05 -2.01
CA GLU A 143 16.02 3.81 -1.44
C GLU A 143 15.60 4.78 -0.34
N GLY A 144 14.31 5.02 -0.18
CA GLY A 144 13.82 5.96 0.81
C GLY A 144 13.94 7.42 0.37
N ARG A 145 13.54 8.30 1.27
CA ARG A 145 13.52 9.75 1.08
C ARG A 145 14.62 10.39 1.92
N CYS A 146 15.39 11.30 1.36
CA CYS A 146 16.43 12.02 2.11
C CYS A 146 16.07 13.46 2.45
N ALA A 147 15.10 14.05 1.78
CA ALA A 147 14.65 15.42 2.06
C ALA A 147 13.20 15.65 1.67
#